data_3811884f0f388c14d91b4c35ba7f5439
#
_entry.id   3811884f0f388c14d91b4c35ba7f5439
#
_cell.length_a   1.000
_cell.length_b   1.000
_cell.length_c   1.000
_cell.angle_alpha   90.00
_cell.angle_beta   90.00
_cell.angle_gamma   90.00
#
_symmetry.space_group_name_H-M   'P 1'
#
loop_
_entity.id
_entity.type
_entity.pdbx_description
1 polymer ?
#
loop_
_entity_poly.entity_id
_entity_poly.type
_entity_poly.pdbx_seq_one_letter_code
_entity_poly.pdbx_strand_id
1 'polypeptide(L)'
;MKLPRPTLLLGFIFCHVPFHAAETKPAAGPDQLAQMTTYYIGLLTRGPNAGTGTAEEREKIQAAHLANIERLHTAGKLLVAGPFLDKGTLRGIFIYKCASLEEALALAATDPSVQAGRLIVEIHPWLTMKGNIHDPEFPAPPARNTP
;
A
#
# COMPACT_ATOMS: atom_id res chain seq x y z
N MET A 1 56.46 63.06 5.14
CA MET A 1 56.24 61.88 5.99
C MET A 1 55.00 61.21 5.50
N LYS A 2 55.13 60.11 4.70
CA LYS A 2 54.00 59.38 4.12
C LYS A 2 53.81 58.07 4.88
N LEU A 3 52.64 57.86 5.50
CA LEU A 3 52.25 56.64 6.20
C LEU A 3 51.85 55.56 5.21
N PRO A 4 52.24 54.28 5.39
CA PRO A 4 51.79 53.21 4.51
C PRO A 4 50.38 52.74 4.90
N ARG A 5 49.56 52.46 3.86
CA ARG A 5 48.24 51.90 3.96
C ARG A 5 48.32 50.39 4.25
N PRO A 6 47.52 49.79 5.16
CA PRO A 6 47.49 48.37 5.32
C PRO A 6 46.65 47.73 4.19
N THR A 7 47.25 46.73 3.53
CA THR A 7 46.62 45.88 2.54
C THR A 7 45.81 44.79 3.31
N LEU A 8 44.48 44.87 3.20
CA LEU A 8 43.56 43.89 3.77
C LEU A 8 43.52 42.65 2.86
N LEU A 9 44.17 41.56 3.27
CA LEU A 9 44.10 40.26 2.60
C LEU A 9 42.74 39.59 2.97
N LEU A 10 41.80 39.58 1.99
CA LEU A 10 40.52 38.87 2.15
C LEU A 10 40.75 37.39 1.87
N GLY A 11 40.93 36.62 2.96
CA GLY A 11 41.03 35.15 2.86
C GLY A 11 39.67 34.53 2.51
N PHE A 12 39.54 34.00 1.29
CA PHE A 12 38.42 33.16 0.92
C PHE A 12 38.54 31.79 1.62
N ILE A 13 37.73 31.58 2.64
CA ILE A 13 37.56 30.25 3.26
C ILE A 13 36.66 29.44 2.31
N PHE A 14 37.27 28.57 1.53
CA PHE A 14 36.54 27.54 0.77
C PHE A 14 35.99 26.52 1.76
N CYS A 15 34.70 26.67 2.08
CA CYS A 15 33.98 25.64 2.85
C CYS A 15 33.78 24.43 1.93
N HIS A 16 34.64 23.40 2.08
CA HIS A 16 34.46 22.10 1.45
C HIS A 16 33.30 21.41 2.14
N VAL A 17 32.10 21.46 1.55
CA VAL A 17 30.99 20.61 1.93
C VAL A 17 31.29 19.24 1.34
N PRO A 18 31.49 18.16 2.15
CA PRO A 18 31.65 16.83 1.59
C PRO A 18 30.34 16.45 0.89
N PHE A 19 30.41 16.27 -0.41
CA PHE A 19 29.34 15.66 -1.20
C PHE A 19 29.24 14.19 -0.74
N HIS A 20 28.29 13.90 0.16
CA HIS A 20 27.90 12.53 0.46
C HIS A 20 27.20 11.99 -0.79
N ALA A 21 27.93 11.20 -1.58
CA ALA A 21 27.32 10.37 -2.58
C ALA A 21 26.31 9.46 -1.86
N ALA A 22 25.04 9.60 -2.20
CA ALA A 22 24.03 8.67 -1.73
C ALA A 22 24.47 7.26 -2.13
N GLU A 23 24.72 6.40 -1.14
CA GLU A 23 24.99 4.98 -1.39
C GLU A 23 23.76 4.42 -2.13
N THR A 24 23.90 4.21 -3.42
CA THR A 24 22.94 3.45 -4.19
C THR A 24 22.98 2.02 -3.69
N LYS A 25 21.94 1.60 -2.98
CA LYS A 25 21.74 0.21 -2.59
C LYS A 25 22.01 -0.67 -3.81
N PRO A 26 22.90 -1.68 -3.72
CA PRO A 26 23.22 -2.52 -4.86
C PRO A 26 21.95 -3.16 -5.41
N ALA A 27 21.78 -3.11 -6.73
CA ALA A 27 20.69 -3.80 -7.40
C ALA A 27 20.76 -5.29 -7.06
N ALA A 28 19.61 -5.91 -6.74
CA ALA A 28 19.56 -7.34 -6.45
C ALA A 28 20.15 -8.14 -7.60
N GLY A 29 21.04 -9.09 -7.29
CA GLY A 29 21.62 -9.98 -8.29
C GLY A 29 20.56 -10.92 -8.92
N PRO A 30 20.84 -11.53 -10.08
CA PRO A 30 19.89 -12.39 -10.80
C PRO A 30 19.36 -13.55 -9.93
N ASP A 31 20.17 -14.14 -9.08
CA ASP A 31 19.77 -15.22 -8.18
C ASP A 31 18.82 -14.74 -7.06
N GLN A 32 18.97 -13.50 -6.58
CA GLN A 32 18.04 -12.90 -5.63
C GLN A 32 16.70 -12.59 -6.30
N LEU A 33 16.70 -12.08 -7.51
CA LEU A 33 15.47 -11.80 -8.25
C LEU A 33 14.66 -13.07 -8.54
N ALA A 34 15.33 -14.20 -8.81
CA ALA A 34 14.67 -15.48 -9.03
C ALA A 34 13.89 -15.99 -7.80
N GLN A 35 14.26 -15.53 -6.59
CA GLN A 35 13.58 -15.87 -5.35
C GLN A 35 12.49 -14.86 -4.94
N MET A 36 12.26 -13.85 -5.75
CA MET A 36 11.25 -12.83 -5.47
C MET A 36 9.95 -13.07 -6.24
N THR A 37 8.89 -12.48 -5.76
CA THR A 37 7.59 -12.45 -6.41
C THR A 37 6.93 -11.10 -6.21
N THR A 38 6.06 -10.72 -7.13
CA THR A 38 5.31 -9.47 -7.04
C THR A 38 3.89 -9.76 -6.55
N TYR A 39 3.49 -9.07 -5.50
CA TYR A 39 2.10 -8.89 -5.11
C TYR A 39 1.67 -7.45 -5.40
N TYR A 40 0.40 -7.17 -5.27
CA TYR A 40 -0.16 -5.83 -5.46
C TYR A 40 -0.84 -5.39 -4.17
N ILE A 41 -0.28 -4.37 -3.52
CA ILE A 41 -0.82 -3.82 -2.28
C ILE A 41 -1.81 -2.73 -2.62
N GLY A 42 -3.05 -2.90 -2.18
CA GLY A 42 -4.08 -1.86 -2.20
C GLY A 42 -4.13 -1.12 -0.87
N LEU A 43 -3.81 0.15 -0.88
CA LEU A 43 -3.98 1.04 0.26
C LEU A 43 -5.38 1.66 0.19
N LEU A 44 -6.21 1.38 1.21
CA LEU A 44 -7.57 1.87 1.24
C LEU A 44 -7.62 3.18 2.02
N THR A 45 -8.22 4.19 1.42
CA THR A 45 -8.49 5.48 2.07
C THR A 45 -9.99 5.77 2.08
N ARG A 46 -10.37 6.74 2.91
CA ARG A 46 -11.76 7.18 3.00
C ARG A 46 -12.17 7.87 1.71
N GLY A 47 -13.21 7.36 1.06
CA GLY A 47 -13.76 7.96 -0.16
C GLY A 47 -14.72 9.13 0.13
N PRO A 48 -15.10 9.91 -0.90
CA PRO A 48 -15.94 11.10 -0.77
C PRO A 48 -17.34 10.79 -0.24
N ASN A 49 -17.86 9.59 -0.51
CA ASN A 49 -19.18 9.16 -0.07
C ASN A 49 -19.16 8.37 1.26
N ALA A 50 -18.01 8.31 1.93
CA ALA A 50 -17.91 7.62 3.22
C ALA A 50 -18.75 8.32 4.29
N GLY A 51 -19.76 7.65 4.79
CA GLY A 51 -20.69 8.19 5.79
C GLY A 51 -21.98 8.78 5.22
N THR A 52 -22.15 8.86 3.91
CA THR A 52 -23.42 9.23 3.28
C THR A 52 -24.41 8.06 3.27
N GLY A 53 -25.69 8.37 2.99
CA GLY A 53 -26.78 7.39 2.93
C GLY A 53 -27.34 7.02 4.30
N THR A 54 -28.43 6.23 4.28
CA THR A 54 -29.11 5.72 5.48
C THR A 54 -28.26 4.66 6.21
N ALA A 55 -28.61 4.30 7.42
CA ALA A 55 -27.94 3.22 8.15
C ALA A 55 -28.05 1.88 7.41
N GLU A 56 -29.23 1.58 6.87
CA GLU A 56 -29.51 0.35 6.11
C GLU A 56 -28.68 0.26 4.82
N GLU A 57 -28.56 1.37 4.08
CA GLU A 57 -27.73 1.42 2.88
C GLU A 57 -26.25 1.17 3.21
N ARG A 58 -25.77 1.76 4.31
CA ARG A 58 -24.39 1.55 4.75
C ARG A 58 -24.13 0.10 5.15
N GLU A 59 -25.06 -0.51 5.87
CA GLU A 59 -24.98 -1.92 6.30
C GLU A 59 -24.99 -2.86 5.09
N LYS A 60 -25.89 -2.61 4.12
CA LYS A 60 -25.97 -3.38 2.87
C LYS A 60 -24.65 -3.31 2.07
N ILE A 61 -24.06 -2.11 1.92
CA ILE A 61 -22.78 -1.95 1.22
C ILE A 61 -21.66 -2.66 1.99
N GLN A 62 -21.66 -2.56 3.33
CA GLN A 62 -20.65 -3.23 4.16
C GLN A 62 -20.77 -4.75 4.05
N ALA A 63 -21.96 -5.32 4.08
CA ALA A 63 -22.17 -6.76 3.89
C ALA A 63 -21.67 -7.22 2.52
N ALA A 64 -21.99 -6.46 1.47
CA ALA A 64 -21.55 -6.77 0.11
C ALA A 64 -20.01 -6.63 -0.05
N HIS A 65 -19.38 -5.67 0.60
CA HIS A 65 -17.93 -5.51 0.69
C HIS A 65 -17.27 -6.76 1.30
N LEU A 66 -17.75 -7.21 2.44
CA LEU A 66 -17.23 -8.41 3.12
C LEU A 66 -17.42 -9.67 2.26
N ALA A 67 -18.57 -9.82 1.62
CA ALA A 67 -18.83 -10.93 0.70
C ALA A 67 -17.88 -10.92 -0.52
N ASN A 68 -17.54 -9.72 -1.04
CA ASN A 68 -16.57 -9.59 -2.12
C ASN A 68 -15.15 -9.98 -1.67
N ILE A 69 -14.74 -9.61 -0.46
CA ILE A 69 -13.47 -10.04 0.14
C ILE A 69 -13.42 -11.56 0.21
N GLU A 70 -14.45 -12.20 0.76
CA GLU A 70 -14.54 -13.65 0.86
C GLU A 70 -14.47 -14.34 -0.51
N ARG A 71 -15.21 -13.81 -1.49
CA ARG A 71 -15.20 -14.31 -2.88
C ARG A 71 -13.81 -14.25 -3.50
N LEU A 72 -13.12 -13.10 -3.39
CA LEU A 72 -11.78 -12.92 -3.95
C LEU A 72 -10.75 -13.78 -3.23
N HIS A 73 -10.92 -13.96 -1.93
CA HIS A 73 -10.08 -14.83 -1.14
C HIS A 73 -10.25 -16.30 -1.56
N THR A 74 -11.47 -16.79 -1.65
CA THR A 74 -11.79 -18.16 -2.14
C THR A 74 -11.25 -18.40 -3.55
N ALA A 75 -11.22 -17.36 -4.39
CA ALA A 75 -10.63 -17.43 -5.73
C ALA A 75 -9.07 -17.36 -5.72
N GLY A 76 -8.43 -17.25 -4.55
CA GLY A 76 -6.98 -17.14 -4.41
C GLY A 76 -6.41 -15.82 -4.97
N LYS A 77 -7.26 -14.80 -5.16
CA LYS A 77 -6.87 -13.49 -5.73
C LYS A 77 -6.57 -12.44 -4.67
N LEU A 78 -7.14 -12.56 -3.50
CA LEU A 78 -6.93 -11.67 -2.35
C LEU A 78 -6.38 -12.50 -1.18
N LEU A 79 -5.13 -12.26 -0.81
CA LEU A 79 -4.45 -13.01 0.25
C LEU A 79 -4.68 -12.40 1.62
N VAL A 80 -4.70 -11.07 1.69
CA VAL A 80 -4.85 -10.33 2.94
C VAL A 80 -5.84 -9.20 2.72
N ALA A 81 -6.75 -9.05 3.66
CA ALA A 81 -7.65 -7.91 3.77
C ALA A 81 -7.84 -7.57 5.25
N GLY A 82 -7.76 -6.29 5.59
CA GLY A 82 -7.99 -5.89 6.97
C GLY A 82 -8.02 -4.37 7.17
N PRO A 83 -8.78 -3.91 8.17
CA PRO A 83 -8.84 -2.51 8.54
C PRO A 83 -7.63 -2.10 9.40
N PHE A 84 -7.21 -0.84 9.29
CA PHE A 84 -6.40 -0.20 10.33
C PHE A 84 -7.28 0.22 11.51
N LEU A 85 -6.76 0.03 12.73
CA LEU A 85 -7.49 0.31 13.96
C LEU A 85 -7.27 1.73 14.49
N ASP A 86 -6.34 2.46 13.90
CA ASP A 86 -6.12 3.87 14.21
C ASP A 86 -7.18 4.77 13.56
N LYS A 87 -7.11 6.07 13.86
CA LYS A 87 -8.00 7.08 13.28
C LYS A 87 -7.37 7.82 12.10
N GLY A 88 -6.32 7.23 11.48
CA GLY A 88 -5.60 7.80 10.36
C GLY A 88 -6.42 7.91 9.08
N THR A 89 -5.80 8.45 8.04
CA THR A 89 -6.41 8.56 6.69
C THR A 89 -6.52 7.21 6.01
N LEU A 90 -5.58 6.30 6.27
CA LEU A 90 -5.64 4.93 5.79
C LEU A 90 -6.73 4.16 6.55
N ARG A 91 -7.53 3.41 5.81
CA ARG A 91 -8.66 2.65 6.35
C ARG A 91 -8.38 1.17 6.43
N GLY A 92 -7.48 0.67 5.61
CA GLY A 92 -7.15 -0.74 5.56
C GLY A 92 -6.18 -1.05 4.43
N ILE A 93 -5.90 -2.33 4.29
CA ILE A 93 -4.98 -2.86 3.28
C ILE A 93 -5.60 -4.09 2.61
N PHE A 94 -5.33 -4.21 1.31
CA PHE A 94 -5.51 -5.43 0.53
C PHE A 94 -4.17 -5.91 -0.01
N ILE A 95 -3.95 -7.23 -0.09
CA ILE A 95 -2.82 -7.80 -0.82
C ILE A 95 -3.37 -8.78 -1.85
N TYR A 96 -3.21 -8.41 -3.13
CA TYR A 96 -3.67 -9.22 -4.26
C TYR A 96 -2.53 -10.09 -4.81
N LYS A 97 -2.90 -11.31 -5.21
CA LYS A 97 -2.07 -12.25 -5.98
C LYS A 97 -2.64 -12.35 -7.39
N CYS A 98 -2.06 -11.62 -8.31
CA CYS A 98 -2.50 -11.55 -9.71
C CYS A 98 -1.32 -11.29 -10.64
N ALA A 99 -1.54 -11.37 -11.95
CA ALA A 99 -0.49 -11.33 -12.94
C ALA A 99 -0.02 -9.90 -13.28
N SER A 100 -0.89 -8.89 -13.10
CA SER A 100 -0.59 -7.52 -13.51
C SER A 100 -1.30 -6.48 -12.63
N LEU A 101 -0.84 -5.22 -12.75
CA LEU A 101 -1.48 -4.08 -12.10
C LEU A 101 -2.92 -3.88 -12.62
N GLU A 102 -3.15 -4.09 -13.92
CA GLU A 102 -4.48 -3.98 -14.53
C GLU A 102 -5.46 -4.99 -13.92
N GLU A 103 -4.99 -6.23 -13.69
CA GLU A 103 -5.81 -7.25 -13.02
C GLU A 103 -6.11 -6.83 -11.57
N ALA A 104 -5.12 -6.31 -10.84
CA ALA A 104 -5.33 -5.85 -9.47
C ALA A 104 -6.35 -4.70 -9.39
N LEU A 105 -6.26 -3.74 -10.31
CA LEU A 105 -7.22 -2.64 -10.43
C LEU A 105 -8.62 -3.14 -10.76
N ALA A 106 -8.74 -4.11 -11.69
CA ALA A 106 -10.01 -4.73 -12.03
C ALA A 106 -10.63 -5.47 -10.83
N LEU A 107 -9.83 -6.19 -10.05
CA LEU A 107 -10.28 -6.87 -8.83
C LEU A 107 -10.76 -5.86 -7.78
N ALA A 108 -10.01 -4.77 -7.54
CA ALA A 108 -10.41 -3.72 -6.62
C ALA A 108 -11.71 -3.02 -7.05
N ALA A 109 -11.91 -2.81 -8.34
CA ALA A 109 -13.13 -2.21 -8.90
C ALA A 109 -14.40 -3.08 -8.71
N THR A 110 -14.24 -4.36 -8.36
CA THR A 110 -15.39 -5.22 -8.02
C THR A 110 -15.95 -4.96 -6.63
N ASP A 111 -15.24 -4.20 -5.80
CA ASP A 111 -15.64 -3.95 -4.40
C ASP A 111 -16.82 -2.97 -4.32
N PRO A 112 -17.94 -3.35 -3.71
CA PRO A 112 -19.11 -2.47 -3.58
C PRO A 112 -18.84 -1.17 -2.80
N SER A 113 -17.89 -1.16 -1.86
CA SER A 113 -17.52 0.06 -1.15
C SER A 113 -16.70 1.01 -2.03
N VAL A 114 -15.91 0.47 -2.96
CA VAL A 114 -15.20 1.26 -3.97
C VAL A 114 -16.19 1.80 -5.00
N GLN A 115 -17.09 0.97 -5.51
CA GLN A 115 -18.11 1.36 -6.48
C GLN A 115 -19.06 2.46 -5.93
N ALA A 116 -19.38 2.39 -4.64
CA ALA A 116 -20.18 3.40 -3.97
C ALA A 116 -19.38 4.68 -3.60
N GLY A 117 -18.09 4.75 -3.90
CA GLY A 117 -17.23 5.88 -3.55
C GLY A 117 -17.01 6.04 -2.04
N ARG A 118 -17.19 4.98 -1.26
CA ARG A 118 -16.95 4.99 0.20
C ARG A 118 -15.49 4.73 0.54
N LEU A 119 -14.82 3.96 -0.32
CA LEU A 119 -13.39 3.70 -0.29
C LEU A 119 -12.75 4.10 -1.61
N ILE A 120 -11.52 4.59 -1.52
CA ILE A 120 -10.59 4.73 -2.64
C ILE A 120 -9.50 3.72 -2.40
N VAL A 121 -9.06 3.04 -3.46
CA VAL A 121 -7.96 2.07 -3.41
C VAL A 121 -6.85 2.55 -4.32
N GLU A 122 -5.67 2.76 -3.74
CA GLU A 122 -4.43 3.01 -4.48
C GLU A 122 -3.62 1.72 -4.50
N ILE A 123 -3.21 1.25 -5.69
CA ILE A 123 -2.55 -0.04 -5.84
C ILE A 123 -1.09 0.14 -6.23
N HIS A 124 -0.20 -0.54 -5.49
CA HIS A 124 1.23 -0.54 -5.70
C HIS A 124 1.75 -1.96 -5.97
N PRO A 125 2.54 -2.18 -7.05
CA PRO A 125 3.32 -3.40 -7.19
C PRO A 125 4.33 -3.50 -6.04
N TRP A 126 4.37 -4.63 -5.37
CA TRP A 126 5.25 -4.87 -4.23
C TRP A 126 6.07 -6.14 -4.44
N LEU A 127 7.36 -5.95 -4.61
CA LEU A 127 8.32 -7.04 -4.79
C LEU A 127 8.78 -7.54 -3.41
N THR A 128 8.63 -8.84 -3.16
CA THR A 128 9.06 -9.46 -1.91
C THR A 128 9.57 -10.89 -2.14
N MET A 129 10.18 -11.50 -1.16
CA MET A 129 10.64 -12.89 -1.26
C MET A 129 9.45 -13.85 -1.32
N LYS A 130 9.58 -14.89 -2.14
CA LYS A 130 8.63 -16.01 -2.16
C LYS A 130 8.54 -16.61 -0.76
N GLY A 131 7.34 -16.94 -0.33
CA GLY A 131 7.08 -17.52 0.99
C GLY A 131 6.92 -16.51 2.13
N ASN A 132 7.13 -15.19 1.92
CA ASN A 132 6.85 -14.19 2.95
C ASN A 132 5.36 -14.02 3.24
N ILE A 133 4.52 -14.28 2.23
CA ILE A 133 3.08 -14.37 2.41
C ILE A 133 2.67 -15.81 2.14
N HIS A 134 2.13 -16.46 3.13
CA HIS A 134 1.51 -17.77 3.00
C HIS A 134 0.04 -17.58 2.63
N ASP A 135 -0.49 -18.48 1.79
CA ASP A 135 -1.94 -18.52 1.56
C ASP A 135 -2.59 -18.86 2.92
N PRO A 136 -3.42 -17.96 3.48
CA PRO A 136 -3.98 -18.23 4.78
C PRO A 136 -4.93 -19.44 4.71
N GLU A 137 -4.68 -20.42 5.56
CA GLU A 137 -5.67 -21.46 5.85
C GLU A 137 -6.71 -20.82 6.77
N PHE A 138 -7.83 -20.39 6.21
CA PHE A 138 -8.92 -19.91 7.05
C PHE A 138 -9.58 -21.13 7.72
N PRO A 139 -9.75 -21.10 9.03
CA PRO A 139 -10.62 -22.06 9.68
C PRO A 139 -12.02 -21.92 9.03
N ALA A 140 -12.64 -23.07 8.73
CA ALA A 140 -14.00 -23.06 8.23
C ALA A 140 -14.88 -22.19 9.16
N PRO A 141 -15.72 -21.31 8.60
CA PRO A 141 -16.59 -20.49 9.42
C PRO A 141 -17.39 -21.41 10.34
N PRO A 142 -17.58 -21.02 11.62
CA PRO A 142 -18.36 -21.83 12.55
C PRO A 142 -19.72 -22.12 11.91
N ALA A 143 -20.14 -23.37 11.96
CA ALA A 143 -21.45 -23.78 11.44
C ALA A 143 -22.50 -22.81 11.97
N ARG A 144 -23.18 -22.10 11.07
CA ARG A 144 -24.30 -21.26 11.46
C ARG A 144 -25.34 -22.19 12.10
N ASN A 145 -25.51 -22.06 13.41
CA ASN A 145 -26.66 -22.66 14.06
C ASN A 145 -27.91 -21.98 13.45
N THR A 146 -28.50 -22.62 12.47
CA THR A 146 -29.84 -22.28 12.00
C THR A 146 -30.80 -22.60 13.13
N PRO A 147 -31.63 -21.65 13.57
CA PRO A 147 -32.63 -21.89 14.59
C PRO A 147 -33.67 -22.92 14.15
#